data_c54474366605e2480a17ab24a715af95
#
_entry.id   c54474366605e2480a17ab24a715af95
#
_cell.length_a   1.000
_cell.length_b   1.000
_cell.length_c   1.000
_cell.angle_alpha   90.00
_cell.angle_beta   90.00
_cell.angle_gamma   90.00
#
_symmetry.space_group_name_H-M   'P 1'
#
loop_
_entity.id
_entity.type
_entity.pdbx_description
1 polymer ?
#
loop_
_entity_poly.entity_id
_entity_poly.type
_entity_poly.pdbx_seq_one_letter_code
_entity_poly.pdbx_strand_id
1 'polypeptide(L)'
;VSALLPGGIKLVQKDGALIAERENDKQAAFHGLARALVYNAVAGVTSGWTKDRDIVGIGYRAELKGKGMVVFTLGYSHPIEFPLPTGIDVTIDPKQTHLTISGIDRQKVGQVAADMRALRKPDPYKNKGVRYTGEKLKKKVGKTGAK
;
A
#
# COMPACT_ATOMS: atom_id res chain seq x y z
N VAL A 1 -8.56 14.68 1.84
CA VAL A 1 -8.69 13.46 2.66
C VAL A 1 -9.75 13.67 3.72
N SER A 2 -10.66 12.75 3.86
CA SER A 2 -11.63 12.75 4.94
C SER A 2 -11.39 11.53 5.84
N ALA A 3 -11.48 11.73 7.14
CA ALA A 3 -11.37 10.66 8.12
C ALA A 3 -12.65 10.60 8.96
N LEU A 4 -13.20 9.39 9.10
CA LEU A 4 -14.34 9.18 9.99
C LEU A 4 -13.83 8.96 11.41
N LEU A 5 -14.35 9.77 12.33
CA LEU A 5 -14.01 9.63 13.74
C LEU A 5 -14.93 8.59 14.41
N PRO A 6 -14.38 7.73 15.27
CA PRO A 6 -15.21 6.86 16.10
C PRO A 6 -16.16 7.66 17.00
N GLY A 7 -17.30 7.06 17.34
CA GLY A 7 -18.28 7.72 18.22
C GLY A 7 -17.71 8.11 19.58
N GLY A 8 -18.08 9.28 20.08
CA GLY A 8 -17.63 9.78 21.37
C GLY A 8 -16.26 10.43 21.38
N ILE A 9 -15.63 10.59 20.23
CA ILE A 9 -14.35 11.29 20.09
C ILE A 9 -14.57 12.63 19.43
N LYS A 10 -13.97 13.67 19.99
CA LYS A 10 -14.03 15.04 19.48
C LYS A 10 -12.63 15.55 19.17
N LEU A 11 -12.50 16.35 18.13
CA LEU A 11 -11.27 17.07 17.82
C LEU A 11 -11.40 18.52 18.23
N VAL A 12 -10.41 19.00 18.95
CA VAL A 12 -10.33 20.39 19.40
C VAL A 12 -9.04 21.00 18.86
N GLN A 13 -9.13 22.19 18.30
CA GLN A 13 -7.96 22.94 17.85
C GLN A 13 -7.54 23.91 18.92
N LYS A 14 -6.33 23.74 19.47
CA LYS A 14 -5.71 24.64 20.45
C LYS A 14 -4.27 24.93 20.07
N ASP A 15 -3.89 26.21 20.08
CA ASP A 15 -2.50 26.66 19.87
C ASP A 15 -1.83 26.06 18.62
N GLY A 16 -2.58 25.95 17.52
CA GLY A 16 -2.08 25.38 16.27
C GLY A 16 -1.97 23.86 16.25
N ALA A 17 -2.47 23.18 17.27
CA ALA A 17 -2.48 21.73 17.35
C ALA A 17 -3.90 21.18 17.37
N LEU A 18 -4.11 20.01 16.78
CA LEU A 18 -5.36 19.24 16.87
C LEU A 18 -5.23 18.24 18.01
N ILE A 19 -6.18 18.28 18.93
CA ILE A 19 -6.22 17.41 20.10
C ILE A 19 -7.47 16.55 20.03
N ALA A 20 -7.30 15.23 20.17
CA ALA A 20 -8.39 14.29 20.24
C ALA A 20 -8.83 14.15 21.72
N GLU A 21 -10.11 14.30 21.99
CA GLU A 21 -10.70 14.19 23.31
C GLU A 21 -11.77 13.10 23.33
N ARG A 22 -11.83 12.34 24.43
CA ARG A 22 -12.85 11.33 24.65
C ARG A 22 -13.82 11.74 25.75
N GLU A 23 -15.05 11.22 25.69
CA GLU A 23 -16.06 11.54 26.72
C GLU A 23 -15.84 10.77 28.02
N ASN A 24 -15.40 9.51 27.95
CA ASN A 24 -15.16 8.65 29.09
C ASN A 24 -14.13 7.56 28.79
N ASP A 25 -13.74 6.79 29.79
CA ASP A 25 -12.72 5.74 29.68
C ASP A 25 -13.16 4.53 28.85
N LYS A 26 -14.45 4.33 28.61
CA LYS A 26 -14.96 3.28 27.73
C LYS A 26 -14.52 3.48 26.30
N GLN A 27 -14.14 4.69 25.92
CA GLN A 27 -13.72 5.09 24.60
C GLN A 27 -12.19 5.18 24.44
N ALA A 28 -11.42 4.61 25.37
CA ALA A 28 -9.96 4.67 25.34
C ALA A 28 -9.38 4.08 24.05
N ALA A 29 -9.92 2.95 23.58
CA ALA A 29 -9.49 2.32 22.32
C ALA A 29 -9.80 3.20 21.11
N PHE A 30 -10.99 3.80 21.07
CA PHE A 30 -11.38 4.72 19.98
C PHE A 30 -10.60 6.04 20.02
N HIS A 31 -10.19 6.48 21.20
CA HIS A 31 -9.38 7.69 21.35
C HIS A 31 -8.03 7.53 20.65
N GLY A 32 -7.33 6.42 20.93
CA GLY A 32 -6.07 6.10 20.25
C GLY A 32 -6.22 5.92 18.75
N LEU A 33 -7.26 5.23 18.32
CA LEU A 33 -7.57 5.04 16.89
C LEU A 33 -7.82 6.38 16.19
N ALA A 34 -8.64 7.25 16.79
CA ALA A 34 -8.96 8.56 16.21
C ALA A 34 -7.69 9.41 16.06
N ARG A 35 -6.82 9.44 17.09
CA ARG A 35 -5.56 10.17 17.02
C ARG A 35 -4.69 9.68 15.88
N ALA A 36 -4.56 8.36 15.72
CA ALA A 36 -3.76 7.76 14.66
C ALA A 36 -4.31 8.08 13.26
N LEU A 37 -5.62 7.98 13.08
CA LEU A 37 -6.27 8.29 11.80
C LEU A 37 -6.08 9.75 11.41
N VAL A 38 -6.25 10.67 12.37
CA VAL A 38 -6.06 12.10 12.11
C VAL A 38 -4.59 12.41 11.81
N TYR A 39 -3.67 11.83 12.56
CA TYR A 39 -2.24 11.99 12.30
C TYR A 39 -1.87 11.53 10.89
N ASN A 40 -2.37 10.38 10.47
CA ASN A 40 -2.11 9.86 9.12
C ASN A 40 -2.69 10.77 8.04
N ALA A 41 -3.88 11.34 8.26
CA ALA A 41 -4.49 12.27 7.33
C ALA A 41 -3.67 13.56 7.19
N VAL A 42 -3.22 14.14 8.30
CA VAL A 42 -2.39 15.36 8.30
C VAL A 42 -1.04 15.10 7.63
N ALA A 43 -0.38 14.01 7.96
CA ALA A 43 0.89 13.64 7.34
C ALA A 43 0.73 13.38 5.83
N GLY A 44 -0.39 12.78 5.43
CA GLY A 44 -0.69 12.51 4.02
C GLY A 44 -0.85 13.77 3.18
N VAL A 45 -1.56 14.77 3.70
CA VAL A 45 -1.75 16.07 3.00
C VAL A 45 -0.45 16.89 2.97
N THR A 46 0.43 16.71 3.97
CA THR A 46 1.69 17.46 4.07
C THR A 46 2.79 16.85 3.23
N SER A 47 3.05 15.56 3.41
CA SER A 47 4.20 14.86 2.80
C SER A 47 3.79 13.78 1.81
N GLY A 48 2.57 13.25 1.92
CA GLY A 48 2.12 12.08 1.16
C GLY A 48 2.65 10.77 1.73
N TRP A 49 2.10 9.68 1.22
CA TRP A 49 2.51 8.32 1.57
C TRP A 49 2.97 7.59 0.33
N THR A 50 4.01 6.80 0.46
CA THR A 50 4.54 5.98 -0.64
C THR A 50 4.76 4.55 -0.20
N LYS A 51 4.57 3.62 -1.14
CA LYS A 51 4.91 2.22 -0.99
C LYS A 51 5.57 1.75 -2.28
N ASP A 52 6.66 1.02 -2.14
CA ASP A 52 7.41 0.50 -3.27
C ASP A 52 7.15 -0.99 -3.47
N ARG A 53 7.08 -1.41 -4.71
CA ARG A 53 6.91 -2.80 -5.12
C ARG A 53 7.97 -3.19 -6.11
N ASP A 54 8.50 -4.39 -5.96
CA ASP A 54 9.40 -5.00 -6.94
C ASP A 54 8.71 -6.17 -7.63
N ILE A 55 8.91 -6.26 -8.94
CA ILE A 55 8.45 -7.37 -9.75
C ILE A 55 9.66 -8.24 -10.07
N VAL A 56 9.64 -9.49 -9.63
CA VAL A 56 10.73 -10.45 -9.84
C VAL A 56 10.25 -11.58 -10.74
N GLY A 57 10.98 -11.83 -11.80
CA GLY A 57 10.69 -12.91 -12.75
C GLY A 57 11.06 -12.52 -14.17
N ILE A 58 11.53 -13.49 -14.96
CA ILE A 58 11.89 -13.26 -16.36
C ILE A 58 10.63 -12.93 -17.16
N GLY A 59 10.63 -11.78 -17.85
CA GLY A 59 9.49 -11.32 -18.62
C GLY A 59 8.34 -10.74 -17.81
N TYR A 60 8.45 -10.69 -16.48
CA TYR A 60 7.46 -10.06 -15.62
C TYR A 60 7.69 -8.55 -15.61
N ARG A 61 6.63 -7.79 -15.88
CA ARG A 61 6.73 -6.33 -15.97
C ARG A 61 5.40 -5.65 -15.69
N ALA A 62 5.45 -4.35 -15.49
CA ALA A 62 4.27 -3.50 -15.37
C ALA A 62 4.41 -2.28 -16.26
N GLU A 63 3.33 -1.85 -16.83
CA GLU A 63 3.26 -0.67 -17.70
C GLU A 63 2.08 0.21 -17.31
N LEU A 64 2.26 1.53 -17.40
CA LEU A 64 1.15 2.47 -17.25
C LEU A 64 0.39 2.55 -18.58
N LYS A 65 -0.93 2.31 -18.53
CA LYS A 65 -1.81 2.43 -19.68
C LYS A 65 -2.76 3.61 -19.45
N GLY A 66 -2.44 4.76 -20.02
CA GLY A 66 -3.20 5.98 -19.81
C GLY A 66 -3.14 6.49 -18.37
N LYS A 67 -4.13 7.26 -17.97
CA LYS A 67 -4.25 7.75 -16.60
C LYS A 67 -5.14 6.79 -15.80
N GLY A 68 -4.62 6.27 -14.71
CA GLY A 68 -5.41 5.50 -13.77
C GLY A 68 -5.47 4.00 -14.01
N MET A 69 -4.63 3.45 -14.89
CA MET A 69 -4.56 2.01 -15.11
C MET A 69 -3.12 1.52 -15.25
N VAL A 70 -2.82 0.39 -14.61
CA VAL A 70 -1.53 -0.30 -14.72
C VAL A 70 -1.79 -1.68 -15.31
N VAL A 71 -1.01 -2.05 -16.32
CA VAL A 71 -1.08 -3.37 -16.94
C VAL A 71 0.11 -4.20 -16.45
N PHE A 72 -0.19 -5.36 -15.87
CA PHE A 72 0.83 -6.28 -15.37
C PHE A 72 0.96 -7.49 -16.29
N THR A 73 2.18 -7.82 -16.67
CA THR A 73 2.52 -9.06 -17.33
C THR A 73 3.26 -9.95 -16.33
N LEU A 74 2.58 -10.95 -15.79
CA LEU A 74 3.08 -11.75 -14.66
C LEU A 74 3.12 -13.25 -14.97
N GLY A 75 3.31 -13.61 -16.23
CA GLY A 75 3.42 -15.01 -16.63
C GLY A 75 2.08 -15.74 -16.79
N TYR A 76 0.98 -15.01 -16.76
CA TYR A 76 -0.34 -15.55 -17.08
C TYR A 76 -0.59 -15.51 -18.59
N SER A 77 -1.59 -16.24 -19.06
CA SER A 77 -1.95 -16.29 -20.48
C SER A 77 -2.38 -14.94 -21.07
N HIS A 78 -2.76 -14.01 -20.21
CA HIS A 78 -3.21 -12.65 -20.60
C HIS A 78 -2.65 -11.61 -19.64
N PRO A 79 -2.47 -10.35 -20.07
CA PRO A 79 -2.09 -9.26 -19.17
C PRO A 79 -3.21 -8.99 -18.17
N ILE A 80 -2.84 -8.55 -16.96
CA ILE A 80 -3.78 -8.17 -15.91
C ILE A 80 -3.91 -6.65 -15.93
N GLU A 81 -5.12 -6.13 -16.13
CA GLU A 81 -5.40 -4.71 -16.02
C GLU A 81 -5.78 -4.38 -14.57
N PHE A 82 -5.06 -3.42 -13.99
CA PHE A 82 -5.29 -3.00 -12.62
C PHE A 82 -5.72 -1.54 -12.61
N PRO A 83 -7.01 -1.24 -12.34
CA PRO A 83 -7.46 0.14 -12.25
C PRO A 83 -6.97 0.77 -10.94
N LEU A 84 -6.50 2.02 -11.03
CA LEU A 84 -6.07 2.79 -9.87
C LEU A 84 -7.25 3.59 -9.30
N PRO A 85 -7.47 3.56 -7.97
CA PRO A 85 -8.46 4.43 -7.33
C PRO A 85 -8.10 5.91 -7.48
N THR A 86 -9.11 6.77 -7.38
CA THR A 86 -8.90 8.22 -7.40
C THR A 86 -7.97 8.63 -6.25
N GLY A 87 -6.99 9.48 -6.55
CA GLY A 87 -6.02 9.97 -5.57
C GLY A 87 -4.78 9.10 -5.40
N ILE A 88 -4.64 8.04 -6.20
CA ILE A 88 -3.45 7.18 -6.20
C ILE A 88 -2.69 7.38 -7.52
N ASP A 89 -1.40 7.64 -7.40
CA ASP A 89 -0.47 7.75 -8.52
C ASP A 89 0.57 6.62 -8.43
N VAL A 90 0.96 6.12 -9.59
CA VAL A 90 1.99 5.09 -9.69
C VAL A 90 3.09 5.57 -10.63
N THR A 91 4.32 5.45 -10.18
CA THR A 91 5.51 5.70 -10.99
C THR A 91 6.21 4.37 -11.24
N ILE A 92 6.53 4.09 -12.50
CA ILE A 92 7.19 2.86 -12.91
C ILE A 92 8.56 3.22 -13.47
N ASP A 93 9.61 2.48 -13.07
CA ASP A 93 10.94 2.72 -13.57
C ASP A 93 11.09 2.27 -15.04
N PRO A 94 12.16 2.72 -15.75
CA PRO A 94 12.37 2.34 -17.17
C PRO A 94 12.50 0.83 -17.39
N LYS A 95 12.92 0.08 -16.39
CA LYS A 95 13.03 -1.39 -16.47
C LYS A 95 11.68 -2.09 -16.30
N GLN A 96 10.64 -1.35 -15.89
CA GLN A 96 9.28 -1.87 -15.66
C GLN A 96 9.18 -2.96 -14.57
N THR A 97 10.14 -2.98 -13.66
CA THR A 97 10.23 -3.95 -12.57
C THR A 97 10.13 -3.34 -11.18
N HIS A 98 10.10 -2.02 -11.08
CA HIS A 98 9.95 -1.31 -9.82
C HIS A 98 8.82 -0.29 -9.92
N LEU A 99 7.89 -0.33 -8.97
CA LEU A 99 6.76 0.59 -8.91
C LEU A 99 6.79 1.35 -7.60
N THR A 100 6.54 2.65 -7.68
CA THR A 100 6.30 3.50 -6.51
C THR A 100 4.85 3.95 -6.53
N ILE A 101 4.09 3.57 -5.50
CA ILE A 101 2.70 3.93 -5.34
C ILE A 101 2.63 5.09 -4.36
N SER A 102 2.01 6.19 -4.75
CA SER A 102 1.92 7.38 -3.91
C SER A 102 0.49 7.91 -3.82
N GLY A 103 0.20 8.57 -2.71
CA GLY A 103 -1.10 9.19 -2.48
C GLY A 103 -1.13 9.90 -1.13
N ILE A 104 -2.19 10.65 -0.90
CA ILE A 104 -2.38 11.39 0.35
C ILE A 104 -3.07 10.55 1.44
N ASP A 105 -3.75 9.48 1.05
CA ASP A 105 -4.46 8.60 1.98
C ASP A 105 -3.63 7.32 2.21
N ARG A 106 -3.10 7.16 3.41
CA ARG A 106 -2.28 6.00 3.79
C ARG A 106 -3.01 4.68 3.57
N GLN A 107 -4.31 4.63 3.91
CA GLN A 107 -5.09 3.40 3.77
C GLN A 107 -5.22 2.99 2.31
N LYS A 108 -5.53 3.93 1.41
CA LYS A 108 -5.64 3.65 -0.03
C LYS A 108 -4.30 3.22 -0.62
N VAL A 109 -3.21 3.90 -0.27
CA VAL A 109 -1.87 3.55 -0.74
C VAL A 109 -1.51 2.13 -0.31
N GLY A 110 -1.73 1.80 0.96
CA GLY A 110 -1.49 0.47 1.49
C GLY A 110 -2.36 -0.61 0.85
N GLN A 111 -3.65 -0.32 0.64
CA GLN A 111 -4.58 -1.24 0.01
C GLN A 111 -4.21 -1.53 -1.44
N VAL A 112 -3.90 -0.51 -2.23
CA VAL A 112 -3.47 -0.67 -3.62
C VAL A 112 -2.18 -1.50 -3.69
N ALA A 113 -1.23 -1.20 -2.82
CA ALA A 113 0.03 -1.95 -2.75
C ALA A 113 -0.20 -3.43 -2.41
N ALA A 114 -1.09 -3.72 -1.47
CA ALA A 114 -1.45 -5.08 -1.09
C ALA A 114 -2.18 -5.83 -2.22
N ASP A 115 -3.09 -5.15 -2.92
CA ASP A 115 -3.83 -5.72 -4.05
C ASP A 115 -2.89 -6.07 -5.21
N MET A 116 -1.91 -5.22 -5.47
CA MET A 116 -0.89 -5.50 -6.49
C MET A 116 -0.06 -6.74 -6.13
N ARG A 117 0.31 -6.90 -4.85
CA ARG A 117 1.02 -8.09 -4.39
C ARG A 117 0.17 -9.35 -4.55
N ALA A 118 -1.14 -9.23 -4.34
CA ALA A 118 -2.07 -10.35 -4.47
C ALA A 118 -2.27 -10.83 -5.90
N LEU A 119 -1.95 -10.02 -6.91
CA LEU A 119 -2.03 -10.42 -8.31
C LEU A 119 -1.15 -11.64 -8.61
N ARG A 120 0.05 -11.65 -8.05
CA ARG A 120 0.91 -12.82 -8.05
C ARG A 120 1.85 -12.75 -6.85
N LYS A 121 1.55 -13.51 -5.81
CA LYS A 121 2.37 -13.56 -4.61
C LYS A 121 3.72 -14.20 -4.92
N PRO A 122 4.80 -13.80 -4.23
CA PRO A 122 6.11 -14.39 -4.45
C PRO A 122 6.11 -15.91 -4.19
N ASP A 123 6.69 -16.64 -5.12
CA ASP A 123 6.87 -18.08 -4.99
C ASP A 123 7.90 -18.40 -3.89
N PRO A 124 7.60 -19.26 -2.90
CA PRO A 124 8.54 -19.59 -1.84
C PRO A 124 9.80 -20.33 -2.31
N TYR A 125 9.79 -20.94 -3.50
CA TYR A 125 10.94 -21.65 -4.04
C TYR A 125 11.88 -20.76 -4.84
N LYS A 126 11.36 -19.89 -5.69
CA LYS A 126 12.14 -19.04 -6.60
C LYS A 126 11.95 -17.54 -6.34
N ASN A 127 11.04 -17.17 -5.46
CA ASN A 127 10.72 -15.78 -5.10
C ASN A 127 10.25 -14.92 -6.28
N LYS A 128 9.67 -15.53 -7.31
CA LYS A 128 9.08 -14.81 -8.45
C LYS A 128 7.68 -14.30 -8.11
N GLY A 129 7.41 -13.06 -8.44
CA GLY A 129 6.11 -12.43 -8.21
C GLY A 129 6.25 -10.97 -7.86
N VAL A 130 5.16 -10.36 -7.41
CA VAL A 130 5.12 -8.98 -6.93
C VAL A 130 5.35 -8.98 -5.42
N ARG A 131 6.34 -8.25 -4.95
CA ARG A 131 6.68 -8.16 -3.53
C ARG A 131 6.93 -6.72 -3.10
N TYR A 132 6.91 -6.48 -1.79
CA TYR A 132 7.37 -5.20 -1.24
C TYR A 132 8.88 -5.07 -1.46
N THR A 133 9.34 -3.85 -1.73
CA THR A 133 10.78 -3.58 -1.84
C THR A 133 11.44 -3.86 -0.48
N GLY A 134 12.46 -4.73 -0.50
CA GLY A 134 13.14 -5.12 0.73
C GLY A 134 12.41 -6.17 1.59
N GLU A 135 11.30 -6.72 1.11
CA GLU A 135 10.58 -7.78 1.84
C GLU A 135 11.47 -9.02 1.99
N LYS A 136 11.58 -9.50 3.23
CA LYS A 136 12.27 -10.77 3.50
C LYS A 136 11.31 -11.91 3.22
N LEU A 137 11.60 -12.68 2.18
CA LEU A 137 10.78 -13.82 1.79
C LEU A 137 11.37 -15.11 2.37
N LYS A 138 10.48 -15.93 2.94
CA LYS A 138 10.87 -17.26 3.39
C LYS A 138 11.04 -18.16 2.17
N LYS A 139 12.29 -18.56 1.91
CA LYS A 139 12.62 -19.42 0.78
C LYS A 139 12.57 -20.88 1.21
N LYS A 140 11.83 -21.68 0.44
CA LYS A 140 11.78 -23.12 0.64
C LYS A 140 12.74 -23.83 -0.30
N VAL A 141 13.27 -24.96 0.15
CA VAL A 141 14.15 -25.81 -0.65
C VAL A 141 13.29 -26.80 -1.45
N GLY A 142 13.57 -26.93 -2.75
CA GLY A 142 12.89 -27.91 -3.59
C GLY A 142 13.33 -29.34 -3.27
N LYS A 143 12.72 -30.33 -3.96
CA LYS A 143 12.98 -31.75 -3.72
C LYS A 143 14.46 -32.12 -3.83
N THR A 144 15.19 -31.50 -4.76
CA THR A 144 16.61 -31.79 -5.00
C THR A 144 17.54 -31.21 -3.95
N GLY A 145 17.07 -30.25 -3.15
CA GLY A 145 17.86 -29.62 -2.09
C GLY A 145 17.49 -30.08 -0.69
N ALA A 146 16.64 -31.08 -0.53
CA ALA A 146 16.12 -31.54 0.74
C ALA A 146 17.06 -32.47 1.51
N LYS A 147 18.35 -32.30 1.43
CA LYS A 147 19.32 -33.07 2.19
C LYS A 147 19.71 -32.34 3.49
#